data_6f0551386a142a08afb3cfb938441ff2
#
_entry.id   6f0551386a142a08afb3cfb938441ff2
#
_cell.length_a   1.000
_cell.length_b   1.000
_cell.length_c   1.000
_cell.angle_alpha   90.00
_cell.angle_beta   90.00
_cell.angle_gamma   90.00
#
_symmetry.space_group_name_H-M   'P 1'
#
loop_
_entity.id
_entity.type
_entity.pdbx_description
1 polymer ?
#
loop_
_entity_poly.entity_id
_entity_poly.type
_entity_poly.pdbx_seq_one_letter_code
_entity_poly.pdbx_strand_id
1 'polypeptide(L)'
;AESETKYLLLIGAYRDNEVSPTHALIQTLEEIEKNKATVNNIILQPLEIKDVNQLITETLNDNTERVNTLAELIFNKTGANPFFINQLLQTLYQENLLRFDFTPFSSSNDKQKLQGMWRWNIEEIQAIGITDKSVVDLVANRIKKLPESAQQVLQLAACIGDNFTLDVLSIVHQKSLVSTAKELYAAL
;
A
#
# COMPACT_ATOMS: atom_id res chain seq x y z
N ALA A 1 -38.67 -15.32 -12.42
CA ALA A 1 -37.74 -15.92 -13.38
C ALA A 1 -36.61 -16.54 -12.56
N GLU A 2 -36.56 -17.88 -12.51
CA GLU A 2 -35.44 -18.60 -11.90
C GLU A 2 -34.17 -18.28 -12.71
N SER A 3 -33.20 -17.67 -12.08
CA SER A 3 -31.91 -17.38 -12.69
C SER A 3 -31.18 -18.73 -12.87
N GLU A 4 -30.97 -19.11 -14.10
CA GLU A 4 -30.22 -20.32 -14.48
C GLU A 4 -28.69 -20.16 -14.20
N THR A 5 -28.28 -19.15 -13.45
CA THR A 5 -26.87 -18.89 -13.15
C THR A 5 -26.37 -19.93 -12.16
N LYS A 6 -25.71 -20.95 -12.69
CA LYS A 6 -24.99 -21.97 -11.91
C LYS A 6 -23.51 -21.58 -11.84
N TYR A 7 -22.84 -21.87 -10.72
CA TYR A 7 -21.39 -21.68 -10.55
C TYR A 7 -20.92 -20.22 -10.50
N LEU A 8 -21.72 -19.31 -9.91
CA LEU A 8 -21.31 -17.94 -9.64
C LEU A 8 -20.57 -17.87 -8.30
N LEU A 9 -19.33 -17.37 -8.30
CA LEU A 9 -18.62 -16.93 -7.12
C LEU A 9 -18.59 -15.39 -7.12
N LEU A 10 -19.14 -14.77 -6.09
CA LEU A 10 -19.08 -13.34 -5.87
C LEU A 10 -18.14 -13.07 -4.71
N ILE A 11 -17.14 -12.19 -4.91
CA ILE A 11 -16.21 -11.76 -3.87
C ILE A 11 -16.42 -10.26 -3.67
N GLY A 12 -16.84 -9.85 -2.47
CA GLY A 12 -16.98 -8.48 -2.04
C GLY A 12 -15.93 -8.13 -0.98
N ALA A 13 -15.44 -6.89 -0.98
CA ALA A 13 -14.58 -6.37 0.06
C ALA A 13 -15.13 -5.03 0.55
N TYR A 14 -15.11 -4.80 1.86
CA TYR A 14 -15.55 -3.55 2.47
C TYR A 14 -14.76 -3.30 3.76
N ARG A 15 -14.79 -2.07 4.23
CA ARG A 15 -14.22 -1.71 5.52
C ARG A 15 -15.30 -1.77 6.59
N ASP A 16 -15.06 -2.53 7.64
CA ASP A 16 -16.00 -2.74 8.74
C ASP A 16 -16.35 -1.44 9.48
N ASN A 17 -15.41 -0.52 9.60
CA ASN A 17 -15.62 0.80 10.22
C ASN A 17 -16.44 1.78 9.36
N GLU A 18 -16.63 1.50 8.07
CA GLU A 18 -17.43 2.32 7.14
C GLU A 18 -18.85 1.76 6.95
N VAL A 19 -19.12 0.55 7.44
CA VAL A 19 -20.38 -0.17 7.24
C VAL A 19 -21.14 -0.30 8.57
N SER A 20 -22.17 0.52 8.74
CA SER A 20 -23.05 0.42 9.92
C SER A 20 -23.96 -0.82 9.84
N PRO A 21 -24.52 -1.31 10.97
CA PRO A 21 -25.47 -2.42 10.96
C PRO A 21 -26.71 -2.19 10.09
N THR A 22 -27.06 -0.93 9.82
CA THR A 22 -28.19 -0.54 8.97
C THR A 22 -27.81 -0.29 7.52
N HIS A 23 -26.54 -0.53 7.16
CA HIS A 23 -26.06 -0.32 5.80
C HIS A 23 -26.69 -1.33 4.83
N ALA A 24 -27.00 -0.90 3.60
CA ALA A 24 -27.64 -1.73 2.60
C ALA A 24 -26.89 -3.04 2.31
N LEU A 25 -25.54 -3.03 2.40
CA LEU A 25 -24.73 -4.24 2.25
C LEU A 25 -25.09 -5.29 3.29
N ILE A 26 -25.23 -4.92 4.57
CA ILE A 26 -25.55 -5.86 5.65
C ILE A 26 -26.94 -6.47 5.42
N GLN A 27 -27.93 -5.63 5.07
CA GLN A 27 -29.27 -6.11 4.74
C GLN A 27 -29.26 -7.10 3.57
N THR A 28 -28.48 -6.80 2.52
CA THR A 28 -28.34 -7.68 1.36
C THR A 28 -27.69 -9.01 1.74
N LEU A 29 -26.64 -9.00 2.58
CA LEU A 29 -25.99 -10.23 3.06
C LEU A 29 -26.97 -11.09 3.87
N GLU A 30 -27.75 -10.47 4.77
CA GLU A 30 -28.79 -11.17 5.52
C GLU A 30 -29.86 -11.81 4.62
N GLU A 31 -30.27 -11.12 3.56
CA GLU A 31 -31.24 -11.67 2.58
C GLU A 31 -30.64 -12.85 1.80
N ILE A 32 -29.36 -12.77 1.42
CA ILE A 32 -28.65 -13.85 0.75
C ILE A 32 -28.59 -15.09 1.65
N GLU A 33 -28.27 -14.92 2.93
CA GLU A 33 -28.23 -16.00 3.92
C GLU A 33 -29.62 -16.60 4.17
N LYS A 34 -30.67 -15.77 4.30
CA LYS A 34 -32.06 -16.23 4.42
C LYS A 34 -32.50 -17.09 3.22
N ASN A 35 -31.98 -16.79 2.05
CA ASN A 35 -32.22 -17.58 0.82
C ASN A 35 -31.32 -18.82 0.71
N LYS A 36 -30.61 -19.19 1.79
CA LYS A 36 -29.76 -20.40 1.89
C LYS A 36 -28.57 -20.41 0.92
N ALA A 37 -28.13 -19.26 0.44
CA ALA A 37 -26.86 -19.17 -0.27
C ALA A 37 -25.68 -19.24 0.73
N THR A 38 -24.60 -19.87 0.30
CA THR A 38 -23.40 -19.96 1.14
C THR A 38 -22.66 -18.62 1.15
N VAL A 39 -22.57 -18.00 2.32
CA VAL A 39 -21.79 -16.79 2.55
C VAL A 39 -20.60 -17.16 3.46
N ASN A 40 -19.39 -16.85 3.01
CA ASN A 40 -18.19 -16.99 3.80
C ASN A 40 -17.64 -15.60 4.10
N ASN A 41 -17.43 -15.29 5.37
CA ASN A 41 -16.88 -14.02 5.80
C ASN A 41 -15.41 -14.20 6.22
N ILE A 42 -14.52 -13.40 5.65
CA ILE A 42 -13.08 -13.41 5.97
C ILE A 42 -12.74 -12.04 6.55
N ILE A 43 -12.37 -12.00 7.82
CA ILE A 43 -11.95 -10.79 8.50
C ILE A 43 -10.43 -10.72 8.45
N LEU A 44 -9.89 -9.71 7.76
CA LEU A 44 -8.46 -9.47 7.68
C LEU A 44 -8.01 -8.68 8.92
N GLN A 45 -7.05 -9.24 9.64
CA GLN A 45 -6.41 -8.59 10.78
C GLN A 45 -5.07 -7.95 10.36
N PRO A 46 -4.55 -6.97 11.10
CA PRO A 46 -3.16 -6.54 10.94
C PRO A 46 -2.19 -7.72 11.01
N LEU A 47 -1.06 -7.62 10.32
CA LEU A 47 -0.03 -8.65 10.36
C LEU A 47 0.57 -8.78 11.77
N GLU A 48 0.97 -9.98 12.16
CA GLU A 48 1.78 -10.16 13.37
C GLU A 48 3.25 -9.82 13.08
N ILE A 49 4.01 -9.53 14.11
CA ILE A 49 5.45 -9.20 13.97
C ILE A 49 6.24 -10.28 13.23
N LYS A 50 5.88 -11.55 13.43
CA LYS A 50 6.50 -12.68 12.72
C LYS A 50 6.25 -12.62 11.20
N ASP A 51 5.03 -12.20 10.79
CA ASP A 51 4.65 -12.11 9.40
C ASP A 51 5.34 -10.92 8.73
N VAL A 52 5.46 -9.80 9.44
CA VAL A 52 6.23 -8.63 8.97
C VAL A 52 7.70 -8.97 8.82
N ASN A 53 8.28 -9.69 9.78
CA ASN A 53 9.65 -10.15 9.71
C ASN A 53 9.88 -11.06 8.51
N GLN A 54 9.01 -12.04 8.30
CA GLN A 54 9.07 -12.93 7.16
C GLN A 54 8.96 -12.17 5.85
N LEU A 55 7.98 -11.26 5.73
CA LEU A 55 7.77 -10.43 4.54
C LEU A 55 9.05 -9.66 4.17
N ILE A 56 9.69 -9.02 5.15
CA ILE A 56 10.89 -8.21 4.90
C ILE A 56 12.09 -9.12 4.60
N THR A 57 12.24 -10.23 5.31
CA THR A 57 13.27 -11.22 5.07
C THR A 57 13.22 -11.75 3.63
N GLU A 58 12.04 -12.12 3.17
CA GLU A 58 11.82 -12.59 1.80
C GLU A 58 12.03 -11.48 0.77
N THR A 59 11.54 -10.26 1.05
CA THR A 59 11.68 -9.11 0.15
C THR A 59 13.13 -8.72 -0.04
N LEU A 60 13.93 -8.71 1.03
CA LEU A 60 15.34 -8.34 0.98
C LEU A 60 16.24 -9.55 0.68
N ASN A 61 15.70 -10.77 0.69
CA ASN A 61 16.46 -12.00 0.57
C ASN A 61 17.69 -12.02 1.49
N ASP A 62 17.46 -11.68 2.76
CA ASP A 62 18.50 -11.53 3.77
C ASP A 62 18.22 -12.46 4.98
N ASN A 63 19.13 -12.47 5.95
CA ASN A 63 19.00 -13.28 7.15
C ASN A 63 17.96 -12.68 8.12
N THR A 64 17.10 -13.51 8.67
CA THR A 64 16.07 -13.14 9.65
C THR A 64 16.63 -12.37 10.84
N GLU A 65 17.79 -12.76 11.37
CA GLU A 65 18.40 -12.07 12.52
C GLU A 65 18.80 -10.62 12.20
N ARG A 66 19.33 -10.37 11.00
CA ARG A 66 19.67 -9.01 10.56
C ARG A 66 18.43 -8.14 10.34
N VAL A 67 17.37 -8.76 9.84
CA VAL A 67 16.12 -8.10 9.51
C VAL A 67 15.28 -7.75 10.73
N ASN A 68 15.42 -8.46 11.84
CA ASN A 68 14.59 -8.31 13.05
C ASN A 68 14.41 -6.86 13.49
N THR A 69 15.50 -6.11 13.65
CA THR A 69 15.42 -4.72 14.12
C THR A 69 14.71 -3.80 13.11
N LEU A 70 14.92 -4.04 11.82
CA LEU A 70 14.20 -3.31 10.77
C LEU A 70 12.72 -3.68 10.76
N ALA A 71 12.39 -4.95 10.92
CA ALA A 71 11.03 -5.44 10.99
C ALA A 71 10.26 -4.88 12.18
N GLU A 72 10.86 -4.82 13.35
CA GLU A 72 10.28 -4.19 14.54
C GLU A 72 10.03 -2.69 14.33
N LEU A 73 10.99 -1.99 13.73
CA LEU A 73 10.82 -0.57 13.38
C LEU A 73 9.63 -0.38 12.44
N ILE A 74 9.57 -1.17 11.37
CA ILE A 74 8.52 -1.07 10.35
C ILE A 74 7.17 -1.46 10.96
N PHE A 75 7.11 -2.53 11.75
CA PHE A 75 5.91 -2.96 12.46
C PHE A 75 5.32 -1.83 13.30
N ASN A 76 6.14 -1.22 14.16
CA ASN A 76 5.72 -0.14 15.04
C ASN A 76 5.28 1.11 14.27
N LYS A 77 5.92 1.41 13.14
CA LYS A 77 5.64 2.61 12.35
C LYS A 77 4.41 2.50 11.45
N THR A 78 4.06 1.29 11.04
CA THR A 78 3.00 1.05 10.06
C THR A 78 1.72 0.47 10.66
N GLY A 79 1.75 0.15 11.98
CA GLY A 79 0.67 -0.59 12.63
C GLY A 79 0.44 -1.95 11.96
N ALA A 80 1.48 -2.52 11.37
CA ALA A 80 1.47 -3.80 10.67
C ALA A 80 0.47 -3.88 9.49
N ASN A 81 0.08 -2.73 8.93
CA ASN A 81 -0.72 -2.68 7.72
C ASN A 81 0.16 -2.93 6.49
N PRO A 82 -0.14 -3.96 5.65
CA PRO A 82 0.69 -4.32 4.50
C PRO A 82 0.90 -3.19 3.49
N PHE A 83 -0.12 -2.37 3.25
CA PHE A 83 -0.02 -1.21 2.37
C PHE A 83 1.04 -0.22 2.88
N PHE A 84 1.01 0.07 4.18
CA PHE A 84 1.94 1.01 4.79
C PHE A 84 3.36 0.44 4.89
N ILE A 85 3.50 -0.86 5.11
CA ILE A 85 4.79 -1.54 5.06
C ILE A 85 5.45 -1.35 3.69
N ASN A 86 4.70 -1.61 2.62
CA ASN A 86 5.20 -1.44 1.26
C ASN A 86 5.58 0.02 0.95
N GLN A 87 4.73 0.98 1.36
CA GLN A 87 5.03 2.41 1.17
C GLN A 87 6.28 2.84 1.93
N LEU A 88 6.45 2.37 3.16
CA LEU A 88 7.65 2.68 3.96
C LEU A 88 8.90 2.09 3.35
N LEU A 89 8.90 0.82 2.95
CA LEU A 89 10.03 0.17 2.28
C LEU A 89 10.43 0.91 0.99
N GLN A 90 9.45 1.29 0.16
CA GLN A 90 9.71 2.08 -1.04
C GLN A 90 10.33 3.45 -0.71
N THR A 91 9.83 4.12 0.33
CA THR A 91 10.38 5.40 0.77
C THR A 91 11.80 5.26 1.26
N LEU A 92 12.09 4.26 2.09
CA LEU A 92 13.45 3.98 2.57
C LEU A 92 14.42 3.75 1.41
N TYR A 93 13.96 3.04 0.38
CA TYR A 93 14.76 2.83 -0.83
C TYR A 93 14.98 4.13 -1.62
N GLN A 94 13.94 4.93 -1.85
CA GLN A 94 14.01 6.19 -2.58
C GLN A 94 14.88 7.24 -1.89
N GLU A 95 14.87 7.28 -0.56
CA GLU A 95 15.70 8.18 0.25
C GLU A 95 17.11 7.63 0.52
N ASN A 96 17.49 6.52 -0.14
CA ASN A 96 18.77 5.82 0.03
C ASN A 96 19.07 5.36 1.47
N LEU A 97 18.07 5.15 2.29
CA LEU A 97 18.17 4.59 3.65
C LEU A 97 18.18 3.07 3.65
N LEU A 98 17.63 2.50 2.61
CA LEU A 98 17.70 1.09 2.27
C LEU A 98 18.37 0.97 0.90
N ARG A 99 19.60 0.44 0.86
CA ARG A 99 20.43 0.41 -0.34
C ARG A 99 20.84 -1.03 -0.65
N PHE A 100 20.94 -1.33 -1.94
CA PHE A 100 21.49 -2.59 -2.39
C PHE A 100 22.93 -2.35 -2.88
N ASP A 101 23.90 -2.88 -2.14
CA ASP A 101 25.32 -2.72 -2.43
C ASP A 101 25.90 -4.01 -3.00
N PHE A 102 26.67 -3.88 -4.07
CA PHE A 102 27.50 -4.93 -4.59
C PHE A 102 28.89 -4.86 -3.96
N THR A 103 29.18 -5.76 -3.05
CA THR A 103 30.54 -5.89 -2.50
C THR A 103 31.29 -7.01 -3.21
N PRO A 104 32.54 -6.76 -3.67
CA PRO A 104 33.38 -7.84 -4.17
C PRO A 104 33.72 -8.76 -3.00
N PHE A 105 33.32 -10.01 -3.06
CA PHE A 105 33.75 -11.02 -2.10
C PHE A 105 35.07 -11.62 -2.58
N SER A 106 36.17 -11.32 -1.89
CA SER A 106 37.47 -11.97 -2.08
C SER A 106 37.46 -13.34 -1.38
N SER A 107 37.06 -14.37 -2.11
CA SER A 107 37.42 -15.73 -1.73
C SER A 107 38.77 -16.07 -2.34
N SER A 108 39.67 -16.65 -1.55
CA SER A 108 41.07 -16.94 -1.89
C SER A 108 41.29 -17.97 -3.03
N ASN A 109 40.25 -18.38 -3.74
CA ASN A 109 40.33 -19.24 -4.90
C ASN A 109 39.36 -18.79 -6.01
N ASP A 110 39.95 -18.15 -7.00
CA ASP A 110 39.46 -17.93 -8.37
C ASP A 110 37.97 -17.63 -8.59
N LYS A 111 37.74 -16.41 -8.98
CA LYS A 111 36.56 -15.69 -9.47
C LYS A 111 35.91 -14.83 -8.38
N GLN A 112 36.16 -13.51 -8.49
CA GLN A 112 35.39 -12.48 -7.79
C GLN A 112 33.89 -12.69 -8.05
N LYS A 113 33.20 -13.32 -7.11
CA LYS A 113 31.75 -13.32 -7.10
C LYS A 113 31.31 -12.00 -6.48
N LEU A 114 30.66 -11.17 -7.25
CA LEU A 114 29.93 -10.02 -6.73
C LEU A 114 28.73 -10.55 -5.93
N GLN A 115 28.73 -10.35 -4.63
CA GLN A 115 27.59 -10.67 -3.80
C GLN A 115 26.88 -9.35 -3.45
N GLY A 116 25.67 -9.18 -3.96
CA GLY A 116 24.81 -8.08 -3.59
C GLY A 116 24.21 -8.31 -2.21
N MET A 117 24.17 -7.28 -1.38
CA MET A 117 23.47 -7.32 -0.11
C MET A 117 22.78 -5.99 0.18
N TRP A 118 21.66 -6.06 0.86
CA TRP A 118 20.97 -4.87 1.35
C TRP A 118 21.69 -4.30 2.57
N ARG A 119 21.75 -2.95 2.62
CA ARG A 119 22.27 -2.20 3.75
C ARG A 119 21.28 -1.16 4.21
N TRP A 120 21.19 -1.02 5.51
CA TRP A 120 20.39 0.02 6.17
C TRP A 120 21.04 0.40 7.48
N ASN A 121 20.74 1.59 7.97
CA ASN A 121 21.13 2.06 9.29
C ASN A 121 19.85 2.44 10.06
N ILE A 122 19.59 1.74 11.15
CA ILE A 122 18.40 1.94 11.98
C ILE A 122 18.38 3.34 12.59
N GLU A 123 19.53 3.84 13.04
CA GLU A 123 19.67 5.17 13.65
C GLU A 123 19.33 6.29 12.65
N GLU A 124 19.80 6.17 11.42
CA GLU A 124 19.46 7.11 10.34
C GLU A 124 17.96 7.08 10.02
N ILE A 125 17.37 5.88 9.94
CA ILE A 125 15.94 5.72 9.68
C ILE A 125 15.10 6.30 10.82
N GLN A 126 15.55 6.14 12.07
CA GLN A 126 14.89 6.73 13.24
C GLN A 126 15.03 8.26 13.28
N ALA A 127 16.22 8.78 12.94
CA ALA A 127 16.51 10.21 12.98
C ALA A 127 15.68 11.04 12.01
N ILE A 128 15.21 10.45 10.91
CA ILE A 128 14.36 11.15 9.91
C ILE A 128 12.96 11.42 10.46
N GLY A 129 12.67 11.00 11.71
CA GLY A 129 11.42 11.36 12.36
C GLY A 129 10.17 10.81 11.66
N ILE A 130 10.29 9.61 11.04
CA ILE A 130 9.13 8.86 10.59
C ILE A 130 8.32 8.52 11.84
N THR A 131 7.46 9.44 12.29
CA THR A 131 6.58 9.27 13.45
C THR A 131 5.31 8.51 13.07
N ASP A 132 4.57 8.01 14.06
CA ASP A 132 3.33 7.23 13.88
C ASP A 132 2.22 7.97 13.10
N LYS A 133 2.34 9.28 12.92
CA LYS A 133 1.53 10.09 12.00
C LYS A 133 1.98 10.00 10.55
N SER A 134 3.09 9.34 10.28
CA SER A 134 3.89 9.57 9.09
C SER A 134 3.44 8.80 7.85
N VAL A 135 2.50 7.88 7.93
CA VAL A 135 2.04 7.24 6.70
C VAL A 135 1.16 8.18 5.90
N VAL A 136 0.30 8.94 6.57
CA VAL A 136 -0.43 10.05 5.95
C VAL A 136 0.56 11.10 5.47
N ASP A 137 1.60 11.39 6.25
CA ASP A 137 2.67 12.32 5.88
C ASP A 137 3.54 11.81 4.73
N LEU A 138 3.79 10.51 4.63
CA LEU A 138 4.48 9.92 3.48
C LEU A 138 3.68 10.12 2.18
N VAL A 139 2.38 9.85 2.20
CA VAL A 139 1.49 10.10 1.06
C VAL A 139 1.41 11.61 0.78
N ALA A 140 1.25 12.45 1.80
CA ALA A 140 1.24 13.89 1.66
C ALA A 140 2.55 14.44 1.09
N ASN A 141 3.69 13.90 1.51
CA ASN A 141 5.00 14.29 0.97
C ASN A 141 5.19 13.82 -0.49
N ARG A 142 4.66 12.66 -0.85
CA ARG A 142 4.63 12.24 -2.26
C ARG A 142 3.78 13.18 -3.11
N ILE A 143 2.60 13.55 -2.64
CA ILE A 143 1.75 14.52 -3.32
C ILE A 143 2.46 15.86 -3.48
N LYS A 144 3.14 16.36 -2.45
CA LYS A 144 3.91 17.62 -2.51
C LYS A 144 5.08 17.58 -3.52
N LYS A 145 5.63 16.41 -3.82
CA LYS A 145 6.68 16.23 -4.83
C LYS A 145 6.14 16.21 -6.27
N LEU A 146 4.82 16.06 -6.46
CA LEU A 146 4.20 16.09 -7.77
C LEU A 146 4.21 17.49 -8.37
N PRO A 147 4.12 17.62 -9.70
CA PRO A 147 3.88 18.90 -10.36
C PRO A 147 2.62 19.59 -9.79
N GLU A 148 2.65 20.92 -9.69
CA GLU A 148 1.54 21.70 -9.13
C GLU A 148 0.19 21.41 -9.83
N SER A 149 0.22 21.23 -11.15
CA SER A 149 -0.96 20.84 -11.92
C SER A 149 -1.56 19.50 -11.49
N ALA A 150 -0.70 18.50 -11.20
CA ALA A 150 -1.15 17.21 -10.70
C ALA A 150 -1.72 17.32 -9.27
N GLN A 151 -1.09 18.14 -8.40
CA GLN A 151 -1.61 18.39 -7.06
C GLN A 151 -3.01 19.02 -7.10
N GLN A 152 -3.23 20.00 -7.97
CA GLN A 152 -4.53 20.65 -8.15
C GLN A 152 -5.61 19.66 -8.61
N VAL A 153 -5.30 18.81 -9.59
CA VAL A 153 -6.23 17.78 -10.07
C VAL A 153 -6.58 16.79 -8.96
N LEU A 154 -5.60 16.35 -8.16
CA LEU A 154 -5.84 15.46 -7.03
C LEU A 154 -6.70 16.11 -5.95
N GLN A 155 -6.51 17.40 -5.65
CA GLN A 155 -7.35 18.15 -4.73
C GLN A 155 -8.80 18.21 -5.21
N LEU A 156 -9.02 18.50 -6.49
CA LEU A 156 -10.36 18.51 -7.07
C LEU A 156 -11.01 17.13 -7.05
N ALA A 157 -10.24 16.07 -7.37
CA ALA A 157 -10.71 14.69 -7.28
C ALA A 157 -11.15 14.33 -5.86
N ALA A 158 -10.35 14.71 -4.86
CA ALA A 158 -10.70 14.48 -3.45
C ALA A 158 -11.96 15.22 -3.00
N CYS A 159 -12.25 16.38 -3.57
CA CYS A 159 -13.50 17.11 -3.31
C CYS A 159 -14.73 16.44 -3.94
N ILE A 160 -14.56 15.69 -5.01
CA ILE A 160 -15.66 14.95 -5.66
C ILE A 160 -16.03 13.72 -4.83
N GLY A 161 -15.04 13.04 -4.27
CA GLY A 161 -15.21 11.84 -3.45
C GLY A 161 -14.30 10.69 -3.88
N ASP A 162 -14.58 9.51 -3.36
CA ASP A 162 -13.82 8.28 -3.58
C ASP A 162 -14.04 7.63 -4.96
N ASN A 163 -15.15 7.98 -5.62
CA ASN A 163 -15.51 7.47 -6.95
C ASN A 163 -15.89 8.63 -7.88
N PHE A 164 -15.19 8.74 -8.98
CA PHE A 164 -15.49 9.73 -10.01
C PHE A 164 -15.10 9.21 -11.41
N THR A 165 -15.73 9.77 -12.44
CA THR A 165 -15.32 9.56 -13.82
C THR A 165 -14.41 10.69 -14.28
N LEU A 166 -13.57 10.42 -15.27
CA LEU A 166 -12.68 11.43 -15.83
C LEU A 166 -13.48 12.61 -16.43
N ASP A 167 -14.68 12.34 -16.97
CA ASP A 167 -15.58 13.38 -17.50
C ASP A 167 -15.99 14.34 -16.38
N VAL A 168 -16.45 13.83 -15.24
CA VAL A 168 -16.84 14.66 -14.09
C VAL A 168 -15.66 15.47 -13.59
N LEU A 169 -14.49 14.83 -13.45
CA LEU A 169 -13.27 15.52 -13.02
C LEU A 169 -12.86 16.62 -14.02
N SER A 170 -12.97 16.38 -15.32
CA SER A 170 -12.64 17.38 -16.35
C SER A 170 -13.53 18.61 -16.31
N ILE A 171 -14.83 18.42 -16.02
CA ILE A 171 -15.78 19.53 -15.82
C ILE A 171 -15.40 20.37 -14.61
N VAL A 172 -15.11 19.73 -13.46
CA VAL A 172 -14.71 20.41 -12.23
C VAL A 172 -13.35 21.11 -12.40
N HIS A 173 -12.44 20.50 -13.13
CA HIS A 173 -11.11 21.05 -13.44
C HIS A 173 -11.16 22.18 -14.50
N GLN A 174 -12.28 22.33 -15.21
CA GLN A 174 -12.49 23.34 -16.27
C GLN A 174 -11.45 23.22 -17.41
N LYS A 175 -10.99 22.01 -17.69
CA LYS A 175 -10.06 21.70 -18.78
C LYS A 175 -10.60 20.56 -19.63
N SER A 176 -9.99 20.37 -20.80
CA SER A 176 -10.35 19.24 -21.68
C SER A 176 -10.05 17.90 -20.96
N LEU A 177 -10.81 16.88 -21.32
CA LEU A 177 -10.62 15.52 -20.82
C LEU A 177 -9.18 15.02 -20.99
N VAL A 178 -8.58 15.30 -22.16
CA VAL A 178 -7.19 14.93 -22.48
C VAL A 178 -6.19 15.64 -21.56
N SER A 179 -6.38 16.94 -21.30
CA SER A 179 -5.50 17.70 -20.43
C SER A 179 -5.61 17.21 -18.98
N THR A 180 -6.83 16.99 -18.51
CA THR A 180 -7.10 16.48 -17.16
C THR A 180 -6.49 15.08 -16.96
N ALA A 181 -6.66 14.20 -17.96
CA ALA A 181 -6.06 12.86 -17.93
C ALA A 181 -4.53 12.91 -17.87
N LYS A 182 -3.90 13.81 -18.67
CA LYS A 182 -2.44 13.97 -18.67
C LYS A 182 -1.90 14.45 -17.33
N GLU A 183 -2.57 15.41 -16.71
CA GLU A 183 -2.17 15.94 -15.40
C GLU A 183 -2.41 14.91 -14.28
N LEU A 184 -3.51 14.14 -14.35
CA LEU A 184 -3.77 13.03 -13.40
C LEU A 184 -2.76 11.91 -13.57
N TYR A 185 -2.35 11.58 -14.81
CA TYR A 185 -1.37 10.54 -15.09
C TYR A 185 0.01 10.84 -14.49
N ALA A 186 0.35 12.11 -14.31
CA ALA A 186 1.59 12.50 -13.63
C ALA A 186 1.60 12.14 -12.13
N ALA A 187 0.45 11.77 -11.57
CA ALA A 187 0.30 11.35 -10.17
C ALA A 187 0.33 9.82 -9.99
N LEU A 188 0.29 9.05 -11.07
CA LEU A 188 0.35 7.59 -11.09
C LEU A 188 1.79 7.11 -11.20
#